data_7230001f90338b46cad1963f5981edc3
#
_entry.id   7230001f90338b46cad1963f5981edc3
#
_cell.length_a   1.000
_cell.length_b   1.000
_cell.length_c   1.000
_cell.angle_alpha   90.00
_cell.angle_beta   90.00
_cell.angle_gamma   90.00
#
_symmetry.space_group_name_H-M   'P 1'
#
loop_
_entity.id
_entity.type
_entity.pdbx_description
1 polymer ?
#
loop_
_entity_poly.entity_id
_entity_poly.type
_entity_poly.pdbx_seq_one_letter_code
_entity_poly.pdbx_strand_id
1 'polypeptide(L)'
;MKNKKKGVLIAVVVIALIVVAVAAVCINKKAGDSGKLKEGQTEATVKKSDTKVITFAVPDICRIDENNLKQFNAALMNDGYDYELNIKYLEYDEYSQKLESTLAAGKTDVAFLGLGDENGNNPAYDLISSDLVLNLDDVLSKDQGKTLYDAFPKNLWEMAKCDGHIYSIPSALADDNGVYAAFNKDYLSDDVINSWDGSIDGIYQILKASEWDNSKAPGFQYLINGYVFGDMIGCEIRNGLCFDYDTMSVENPLESQKFTEYLKVLDQMKKDGYLKDDETGEITYLNNIGLNNEEILQNVKSGNFIVALSSGEIDENFQKDNIAVKTVEHYLTSRVNASIGIAKNTEDVDTVVEFLGLLYGDGKYADILLYGQNGADYKVVDGVACNTDGTDLEDDDLSKLCLDLFINVYPVTGERYMENRKDEFFALYDNAGVSPFIGFEPDTENLNNISNDLSDFMNGLNGKSVEESIEGAKEKLTADGMDSYLDSVRNQWEEYKQ
;
A
#
# COMPACT_ATOMS: atom_id res chain seq x y z
N MET A 1 -21.06 32.52 9.67
CA MET A 1 -20.48 31.39 10.40
C MET A 1 -21.29 30.14 10.09
N LYS A 2 -21.06 29.50 8.95
CA LYS A 2 -21.62 28.20 8.55
C LYS A 2 -21.01 27.85 7.18
N ASN A 3 -19.77 27.43 7.11
CA ASN A 3 -19.17 26.76 5.92
C ASN A 3 -17.70 26.37 6.12
N LYS A 4 -17.23 26.10 7.35
CA LYS A 4 -15.83 25.71 7.62
C LYS A 4 -15.67 24.24 8.06
N LYS A 5 -16.56 23.34 7.70
CA LYS A 5 -16.46 21.90 8.03
C LYS A 5 -16.46 20.95 6.82
N LYS A 6 -16.21 21.45 5.61
CA LYS A 6 -16.25 20.58 4.41
C LYS A 6 -14.90 20.21 3.81
N GLY A 7 -13.78 20.83 4.24
CA GLY A 7 -12.47 20.60 3.61
C GLY A 7 -11.65 19.45 4.19
N VAL A 8 -11.82 19.11 5.46
CA VAL A 8 -11.03 18.06 6.13
C VAL A 8 -11.53 16.63 5.80
N LEU A 9 -12.65 16.51 5.12
CA LEU A 9 -13.33 15.24 4.87
C LEU A 9 -12.85 14.50 3.60
N ILE A 10 -11.94 15.04 2.81
CA ILE A 10 -11.70 14.55 1.45
C ILE A 10 -10.43 13.69 1.33
N ALA A 11 -9.37 13.93 2.07
CA ALA A 11 -8.16 13.11 1.99
C ALA A 11 -8.30 11.74 2.69
N VAL A 12 -9.05 11.69 3.79
CA VAL A 12 -9.43 10.43 4.46
C VAL A 12 -10.51 9.67 3.68
N VAL A 13 -11.24 10.38 2.82
CA VAL A 13 -12.40 9.87 2.08
C VAL A 13 -12.00 8.97 0.89
N VAL A 14 -10.79 9.00 0.36
CA VAL A 14 -10.46 8.12 -0.78
C VAL A 14 -10.15 6.70 -0.32
N ILE A 15 -9.44 6.50 0.78
CA ILE A 15 -9.36 5.16 1.41
C ILE A 15 -10.73 4.78 2.02
N ALA A 16 -11.46 5.72 2.61
CA ALA A 16 -12.79 5.48 3.16
C ALA A 16 -13.92 5.44 2.11
N LEU A 17 -13.80 6.06 0.92
CA LEU A 17 -14.83 5.98 -0.14
C LEU A 17 -14.75 4.69 -0.93
N ILE A 18 -13.58 4.08 -1.07
CA ILE A 18 -13.48 2.69 -1.54
C ILE A 18 -14.21 1.76 -0.55
N VAL A 19 -14.03 1.99 0.75
CA VAL A 19 -14.66 1.19 1.82
C VAL A 19 -16.16 1.46 2.01
N VAL A 20 -16.63 2.72 1.88
CA VAL A 20 -18.05 3.08 2.09
C VAL A 20 -18.95 2.77 0.89
N ALA A 21 -18.42 2.80 -0.34
CA ALA A 21 -19.20 2.37 -1.51
C ALA A 21 -19.55 0.88 -1.44
N VAL A 22 -18.71 0.10 -0.82
CA VAL A 22 -18.86 -1.35 -0.68
C VAL A 22 -19.77 -1.74 0.49
N ALA A 23 -19.73 -1.04 1.61
CA ALA A 23 -20.66 -1.28 2.72
C ALA A 23 -22.14 -1.04 2.32
N ALA A 24 -22.41 -0.14 1.38
CA ALA A 24 -23.77 0.15 0.90
C ALA A 24 -24.37 -0.96 0.00
N VAL A 25 -23.55 -1.81 -0.62
CA VAL A 25 -23.99 -2.91 -1.47
C VAL A 25 -24.36 -4.15 -0.63
N CYS A 26 -23.67 -4.38 0.48
CA CYS A 26 -23.90 -5.54 1.35
C CYS A 26 -25.23 -5.47 2.15
N ILE A 27 -25.79 -4.29 2.38
CA ILE A 27 -27.03 -4.13 3.15
C ILE A 27 -28.29 -4.50 2.34
N ASN A 28 -28.23 -4.54 1.01
CA ASN A 28 -29.40 -4.77 0.16
C ASN A 28 -29.65 -6.22 -0.28
N LYS A 29 -28.81 -7.21 0.09
CA LYS A 29 -28.97 -8.61 -0.33
C LYS A 29 -29.49 -9.57 0.76
N LYS A 30 -30.05 -9.09 1.86
CA LYS A 30 -30.67 -9.97 2.88
C LYS A 30 -32.19 -10.01 2.77
N ALA A 31 -32.70 -10.63 1.72
CA ALA A 31 -34.07 -11.18 1.72
C ALA A 31 -34.26 -12.18 0.58
N GLY A 32 -34.24 -13.47 0.87
CA GLY A 32 -34.81 -14.49 -0.01
C GLY A 32 -34.05 -15.78 -0.06
N ASP A 33 -34.56 -16.70 0.63
CA ASP A 33 -34.89 -18.08 0.31
C ASP A 33 -34.13 -19.19 1.05
N SER A 34 -34.90 -19.83 1.92
CA SER A 34 -34.54 -21.05 2.64
C SER A 34 -34.95 -22.29 1.81
N GLY A 35 -33.97 -23.00 1.26
CA GLY A 35 -34.15 -24.29 0.61
C GLY A 35 -33.43 -25.40 1.39
N LYS A 36 -34.20 -26.31 1.99
CA LYS A 36 -33.72 -27.52 2.69
C LYS A 36 -33.04 -28.47 1.71
N LEU A 37 -31.81 -28.87 1.99
CA LEU A 37 -31.16 -30.03 1.39
C LEU A 37 -31.07 -31.19 2.39
N LYS A 38 -31.28 -32.38 1.86
CA LYS A 38 -31.40 -33.63 2.58
C LYS A 38 -30.02 -34.23 2.90
N GLU A 39 -29.91 -34.79 4.09
CA GLU A 39 -28.84 -35.67 4.59
C GLU A 39 -28.62 -36.89 3.69
N GLY A 40 -27.35 -37.12 3.34
CA GLY A 40 -26.88 -38.40 2.83
C GLY A 40 -25.52 -38.73 3.48
N GLN A 41 -25.53 -39.63 4.41
CA GLN A 41 -24.40 -40.09 5.23
C GLN A 41 -23.31 -40.80 4.41
N THR A 42 -22.06 -40.48 4.70
CA THR A 42 -21.02 -41.52 4.85
C THR A 42 -20.04 -41.04 5.94
N GLU A 43 -20.23 -41.53 7.15
CA GLU A 43 -19.27 -41.42 8.24
C GLU A 43 -18.07 -42.32 7.95
N ALA A 44 -16.94 -41.71 7.61
CA ALA A 44 -15.65 -42.33 7.86
C ALA A 44 -15.18 -41.89 9.25
N THR A 45 -15.25 -42.77 10.23
CA THR A 45 -14.72 -42.60 11.57
C THR A 45 -13.18 -42.51 11.48
N VAL A 46 -12.64 -41.32 11.29
CA VAL A 46 -11.23 -41.04 11.53
C VAL A 46 -11.09 -40.76 13.02
N LYS A 47 -10.21 -41.51 13.68
CA LYS A 47 -9.80 -41.24 15.07
C LYS A 47 -9.36 -39.76 15.12
N LYS A 48 -9.97 -38.97 16.02
CA LYS A 48 -9.51 -37.63 16.39
C LYS A 48 -8.09 -37.77 16.93
N SER A 49 -7.09 -37.63 16.10
CA SER A 49 -5.74 -37.29 16.54
C SER A 49 -5.81 -35.87 17.12
N ASP A 50 -4.86 -35.49 17.96
CA ASP A 50 -4.74 -34.16 18.55
C ASP A 50 -4.37 -33.13 17.44
N THR A 51 -5.28 -32.91 16.50
CA THR A 51 -5.12 -31.93 15.41
C THR A 51 -4.99 -30.55 16.03
N LYS A 52 -3.90 -29.87 15.79
CA LYS A 52 -3.66 -28.50 16.25
C LYS A 52 -4.54 -27.54 15.48
N VAL A 53 -5.03 -26.50 16.13
CA VAL A 53 -5.83 -25.45 15.49
C VAL A 53 -5.00 -24.19 15.46
N ILE A 54 -4.69 -23.72 14.26
CA ILE A 54 -4.06 -22.41 14.04
C ILE A 54 -5.18 -21.39 13.85
N THR A 55 -5.27 -20.40 14.74
CA THR A 55 -6.29 -19.35 14.65
C THR A 55 -5.71 -18.10 14.03
N PHE A 56 -6.31 -17.67 12.92
CA PHE A 56 -5.94 -16.46 12.20
C PHE A 56 -7.03 -15.40 12.38
N ALA A 57 -6.68 -14.27 13.02
CA ALA A 57 -7.57 -13.12 13.19
C ALA A 57 -7.49 -12.17 12.01
N VAL A 58 -8.63 -11.87 11.42
CA VAL A 58 -8.79 -10.94 10.29
C VAL A 58 -10.01 -10.04 10.51
N PRO A 59 -10.08 -8.86 9.88
CA PRO A 59 -11.30 -8.04 9.89
C PRO A 59 -12.45 -8.77 9.21
N ASP A 60 -13.68 -8.52 9.65
CA ASP A 60 -14.87 -9.24 9.15
C ASP A 60 -15.29 -8.86 7.73
N ILE A 61 -14.66 -7.85 7.16
CA ILE A 61 -14.74 -7.55 5.73
C ILE A 61 -13.95 -8.55 4.87
N CYS A 62 -12.93 -9.20 5.44
CA CYS A 62 -12.09 -10.21 4.80
C CYS A 62 -12.71 -11.61 4.96
N ARG A 63 -13.83 -11.88 4.33
CA ARG A 63 -14.51 -13.17 4.50
C ARG A 63 -14.04 -14.21 3.50
N ILE A 64 -13.51 -15.31 4.03
CA ILE A 64 -13.22 -16.53 3.28
C ILE A 64 -14.49 -17.38 3.22
N ASP A 65 -14.78 -17.96 2.06
CA ASP A 65 -15.92 -18.88 1.92
C ASP A 65 -15.76 -20.10 2.83
N GLU A 66 -16.81 -20.45 3.56
CA GLU A 66 -16.77 -21.58 4.50
C GLU A 66 -16.48 -22.92 3.83
N ASN A 67 -16.89 -23.11 2.58
CA ASN A 67 -16.62 -24.33 1.84
C ASN A 67 -15.16 -24.38 1.41
N ASN A 68 -14.59 -23.26 0.99
CA ASN A 68 -13.16 -23.15 0.67
C ASN A 68 -12.29 -23.45 1.89
N LEU A 69 -12.64 -22.88 3.06
CA LEU A 69 -11.94 -23.20 4.32
C LEU A 69 -12.01 -24.69 4.67
N LYS A 70 -13.17 -25.34 4.48
CA LYS A 70 -13.30 -26.80 4.68
C LYS A 70 -12.46 -27.59 3.70
N GLN A 71 -12.42 -27.19 2.43
CA GLN A 71 -11.59 -27.84 1.40
C GLN A 71 -10.10 -27.64 1.69
N PHE A 72 -9.70 -26.45 2.13
CA PHE A 72 -8.34 -26.14 2.57
C PHE A 72 -7.90 -27.07 3.71
N ASN A 73 -8.67 -27.16 4.78
CA ASN A 73 -8.38 -28.05 5.91
C ASN A 73 -8.37 -29.53 5.51
N ALA A 74 -9.25 -29.92 4.58
CA ALA A 74 -9.24 -31.28 4.03
C ALA A 74 -7.98 -31.54 3.18
N ALA A 75 -7.49 -30.58 2.43
CA ALA A 75 -6.27 -30.70 1.66
C ALA A 75 -5.04 -30.84 2.58
N LEU A 76 -4.92 -30.03 3.63
CA LEU A 76 -3.87 -30.17 4.64
C LEU A 76 -3.85 -31.58 5.25
N MET A 77 -5.00 -32.07 5.68
CA MET A 77 -5.12 -33.41 6.26
C MET A 77 -4.75 -34.50 5.26
N ASN A 78 -5.18 -34.40 4.00
CA ASN A 78 -4.88 -35.38 2.96
C ASN A 78 -3.38 -35.40 2.61
N ASP A 79 -2.70 -34.28 2.71
CA ASP A 79 -1.26 -34.15 2.46
C ASP A 79 -0.41 -34.52 3.70
N GLY A 80 -1.08 -34.86 4.82
CA GLY A 80 -0.45 -35.45 6.03
C GLY A 80 -0.10 -34.41 7.11
N TYR A 81 -0.59 -33.20 7.02
CA TYR A 81 -0.44 -32.19 8.08
C TYR A 81 -1.39 -32.48 9.24
N ASP A 82 -0.96 -32.22 10.46
CA ASP A 82 -1.69 -32.49 11.70
C ASP A 82 -2.30 -31.24 12.33
N TYR A 83 -2.49 -30.19 11.53
CA TYR A 83 -3.11 -28.91 11.91
C TYR A 83 -4.24 -28.51 10.98
N GLU A 84 -5.12 -27.65 11.48
CA GLU A 84 -6.21 -27.05 10.73
C GLU A 84 -6.26 -25.53 10.96
N LEU A 85 -6.72 -24.79 9.97
CA LEU A 85 -6.91 -23.35 10.03
C LEU A 85 -8.32 -23.03 10.57
N ASN A 86 -8.38 -22.11 11.53
CA ASN A 86 -9.60 -21.47 11.99
C ASN A 86 -9.49 -19.96 11.76
N ILE A 87 -10.48 -19.36 11.11
CA ILE A 87 -10.53 -17.91 10.88
C ILE A 87 -11.37 -17.26 11.97
N LYS A 88 -10.79 -16.26 12.63
CA LYS A 88 -11.47 -15.43 13.63
C LYS A 88 -11.73 -14.06 13.06
N TYR A 89 -12.99 -13.78 12.76
CA TYR A 89 -13.44 -12.48 12.27
C TYR A 89 -13.61 -11.50 13.43
N LEU A 90 -13.02 -10.32 13.29
CA LEU A 90 -13.19 -9.19 14.19
C LEU A 90 -13.89 -8.06 13.43
N GLU A 91 -14.81 -7.35 14.09
CA GLU A 91 -15.52 -6.22 13.47
C GLU A 91 -14.55 -5.15 12.99
N TYR A 92 -14.72 -4.74 11.73
CA TYR A 92 -13.82 -3.82 11.05
C TYR A 92 -13.70 -2.47 11.77
N ASP A 93 -14.82 -1.85 12.13
CA ASP A 93 -14.86 -0.53 12.78
C ASP A 93 -14.18 -0.50 14.17
N GLU A 94 -14.02 -1.66 14.80
CA GLU A 94 -13.37 -1.82 16.11
C GLU A 94 -12.14 -2.73 16.03
N TYR A 95 -11.61 -2.97 14.81
CA TYR A 95 -10.63 -4.00 14.56
C TYR A 95 -9.38 -3.84 15.44
N SER A 96 -8.76 -2.66 15.47
CA SER A 96 -7.53 -2.40 16.22
C SER A 96 -7.68 -2.71 17.72
N GLN A 97 -8.76 -2.22 18.37
CA GLN A 97 -9.01 -2.47 19.79
C GLN A 97 -9.32 -3.95 20.08
N LYS A 98 -10.09 -4.59 19.20
CA LYS A 98 -10.41 -6.02 19.33
C LYS A 98 -9.20 -6.90 19.07
N LEU A 99 -8.33 -6.50 18.14
CA LEU A 99 -7.11 -7.22 17.85
C LEU A 99 -6.16 -7.19 19.05
N GLU A 100 -5.87 -6.02 19.62
CA GLU A 100 -5.05 -5.87 20.80
C GLU A 100 -5.54 -6.78 21.95
N SER A 101 -6.84 -6.68 22.27
CA SER A 101 -7.43 -7.51 23.33
C SER A 101 -7.41 -9.02 23.00
N THR A 102 -7.46 -9.39 21.74
CA THR A 102 -7.42 -10.78 21.26
C THR A 102 -6.02 -11.37 21.37
N LEU A 103 -5.00 -10.60 20.97
CA LEU A 103 -3.59 -10.94 21.11
C LEU A 103 -3.20 -11.08 22.59
N ALA A 104 -3.52 -10.07 23.39
CA ALA A 104 -3.24 -10.08 24.83
C ALA A 104 -3.90 -11.27 25.56
N ALA A 105 -5.06 -11.72 25.11
CA ALA A 105 -5.76 -12.87 25.69
C ALA A 105 -5.27 -14.24 25.18
N GLY A 106 -4.30 -14.30 24.25
CA GLY A 106 -3.82 -15.55 23.65
C GLY A 106 -4.90 -16.30 22.86
N LYS A 107 -5.77 -15.61 22.16
CA LYS A 107 -6.92 -16.19 21.44
C LYS A 107 -6.72 -16.24 19.92
N THR A 108 -5.53 -15.97 19.46
CA THR A 108 -5.13 -16.10 18.06
C THR A 108 -3.64 -16.38 17.97
N ASP A 109 -3.21 -17.07 16.93
CA ASP A 109 -1.82 -17.40 16.66
C ASP A 109 -1.24 -16.48 15.60
N VAL A 110 -2.07 -16.11 14.62
CA VAL A 110 -1.74 -15.27 13.48
C VAL A 110 -2.75 -14.14 13.41
N ALA A 111 -2.31 -12.95 13.06
CA ALA A 111 -3.19 -11.80 12.90
C ALA A 111 -2.78 -10.94 11.71
N PHE A 112 -3.77 -10.40 11.01
CA PHE A 112 -3.56 -9.24 10.15
C PHE A 112 -3.29 -8.03 11.05
N LEU A 113 -2.14 -7.38 10.88
CA LEU A 113 -1.72 -6.32 11.82
C LEU A 113 -2.45 -5.00 11.63
N GLY A 114 -3.34 -4.95 10.66
CA GLY A 114 -4.35 -3.94 10.57
C GLY A 114 -4.11 -2.90 9.51
N LEU A 115 -5.21 -2.23 9.20
CA LEU A 115 -5.25 -1.00 8.43
C LEU A 115 -5.06 0.15 9.43
N GLY A 116 -4.40 1.23 9.01
CA GLY A 116 -4.36 2.45 9.81
C GLY A 116 -5.79 2.92 10.14
N ASP A 117 -5.96 3.55 11.27
CA ASP A 117 -7.25 4.15 11.62
C ASP A 117 -7.51 5.42 10.80
N GLU A 118 -8.70 6.03 10.97
CA GLU A 118 -9.09 7.27 10.29
C GLU A 118 -8.18 8.47 10.59
N ASN A 119 -7.32 8.37 11.62
CA ASN A 119 -6.35 9.40 12.01
C ASN A 119 -4.93 9.10 11.47
N GLY A 120 -4.76 8.01 10.71
CA GLY A 120 -3.48 7.60 10.17
C GLY A 120 -2.57 6.88 11.18
N ASN A 121 -3.08 6.53 12.37
CA ASN A 121 -2.31 5.73 13.32
C ASN A 121 -2.13 4.32 12.77
N ASN A 122 -0.92 3.79 12.94
CA ASN A 122 -0.59 2.44 12.55
C ASN A 122 -0.68 1.49 13.74
N PRO A 123 -1.74 0.67 13.85
CA PRO A 123 -1.91 -0.23 14.99
C PRO A 123 -0.79 -1.27 15.10
N ALA A 124 -0.08 -1.59 14.02
CA ALA A 124 0.99 -2.57 14.05
C ALA A 124 2.16 -2.13 14.97
N TYR A 125 2.53 -0.86 14.92
CA TYR A 125 3.60 -0.33 15.80
C TYR A 125 3.19 -0.36 17.28
N ASP A 126 1.92 -0.02 17.58
CA ASP A 126 1.40 -0.09 18.95
C ASP A 126 1.39 -1.53 19.47
N LEU A 127 1.01 -2.51 18.62
CA LEU A 127 1.02 -3.92 18.98
C LEU A 127 2.42 -4.47 19.21
N ILE A 128 3.40 -4.04 18.40
CA ILE A 128 4.81 -4.41 18.54
C ILE A 128 5.40 -3.80 19.80
N SER A 129 5.23 -2.50 20.05
CA SER A 129 5.72 -1.80 21.24
C SER A 129 5.10 -2.33 22.53
N SER A 130 3.88 -2.85 22.46
CA SER A 130 3.19 -3.51 23.58
C SER A 130 3.60 -4.98 23.78
N ASP A 131 4.62 -5.49 23.06
CA ASP A 131 5.12 -6.88 23.09
C ASP A 131 4.01 -7.93 22.81
N LEU A 132 3.07 -7.61 21.93
CA LEU A 132 1.97 -8.49 21.54
C LEU A 132 2.27 -9.29 20.26
N VAL A 133 3.26 -8.88 19.49
CA VAL A 133 3.71 -9.51 18.24
C VAL A 133 5.09 -10.13 18.44
N LEU A 134 5.31 -11.31 17.87
CA LEU A 134 6.55 -12.05 17.98
C LEU A 134 7.63 -11.45 17.08
N ASN A 135 8.85 -11.25 17.62
CA ASN A 135 10.03 -11.01 16.82
C ASN A 135 10.39 -12.27 16.04
N LEU A 136 10.53 -12.16 14.73
CA LEU A 136 10.69 -13.28 13.81
C LEU A 136 12.16 -13.58 13.45
N ASP A 137 13.14 -12.77 13.84
CA ASP A 137 14.54 -12.91 13.45
C ASP A 137 15.08 -14.32 13.75
N ASP A 138 14.90 -14.78 14.99
CA ASP A 138 15.34 -16.12 15.41
C ASP A 138 14.57 -17.25 14.72
N VAL A 139 13.28 -17.01 14.46
CA VAL A 139 12.38 -17.99 13.85
C VAL A 139 12.72 -18.21 12.40
N LEU A 140 12.90 -17.12 11.64
CA LEU A 140 13.23 -17.16 10.22
C LEU A 140 14.65 -17.67 9.96
N SER A 141 15.55 -17.57 10.94
CA SER A 141 16.91 -18.10 10.84
C SER A 141 17.02 -19.62 10.94
N LYS A 142 15.98 -20.30 11.42
CA LYS A 142 15.92 -21.77 11.58
C LYS A 142 15.46 -22.47 10.31
N ASP A 143 15.73 -23.78 10.23
CA ASP A 143 15.33 -24.60 9.07
C ASP A 143 13.81 -24.53 8.81
N GLN A 144 12.98 -24.50 9.86
CA GLN A 144 11.52 -24.38 9.77
C GLN A 144 11.06 -23.03 9.18
N GLY A 145 11.78 -21.95 9.48
CA GLY A 145 11.49 -20.62 8.95
C GLY A 145 11.96 -20.40 7.51
N LYS A 146 12.84 -21.28 7.02
CA LYS A 146 13.49 -21.07 5.72
C LYS A 146 12.49 -21.05 4.55
N THR A 147 11.51 -21.92 4.54
CA THR A 147 10.48 -21.97 3.48
C THR A 147 9.70 -20.67 3.41
N LEU A 148 9.33 -20.11 4.57
CA LEU A 148 8.66 -18.82 4.67
C LEU A 148 9.58 -17.67 4.24
N TYR A 149 10.83 -17.67 4.69
CA TYR A 149 11.80 -16.64 4.32
C TYR A 149 12.10 -16.64 2.82
N ASP A 150 12.29 -17.82 2.22
CA ASP A 150 12.57 -17.97 0.80
C ASP A 150 11.34 -17.69 -0.10
N ALA A 151 10.13 -17.56 0.48
CA ALA A 151 8.93 -17.22 -0.27
C ALA A 151 8.89 -15.77 -0.77
N PHE A 152 9.73 -14.90 -0.21
CA PHE A 152 9.77 -13.48 -0.54
C PHE A 152 11.19 -13.01 -0.90
N PRO A 153 11.32 -11.98 -1.77
CA PRO A 153 12.57 -11.28 -1.98
C PRO A 153 13.14 -10.69 -0.68
N LYS A 154 14.47 -10.64 -0.59
CA LYS A 154 15.13 -10.11 0.61
C LYS A 154 14.69 -8.69 0.97
N ASN A 155 14.52 -7.83 -0.03
CA ASN A 155 14.16 -6.44 0.18
C ASN A 155 12.76 -6.27 0.77
N LEU A 156 11.83 -7.18 0.48
CA LEU A 156 10.50 -7.19 1.12
C LEU A 156 10.59 -7.43 2.63
N TRP A 157 11.53 -8.27 3.08
CA TRP A 157 11.76 -8.46 4.51
C TRP A 157 12.32 -7.22 5.19
N GLU A 158 13.08 -6.39 4.47
CA GLU A 158 13.52 -5.10 5.00
C GLU A 158 12.33 -4.17 5.29
N MET A 159 11.28 -4.17 4.45
CA MET A 159 10.07 -3.40 4.68
C MET A 159 9.26 -3.87 5.91
N ALA A 160 9.41 -5.12 6.31
CA ALA A 160 8.73 -5.72 7.45
C ALA A 160 9.44 -5.46 8.80
N LYS A 161 10.50 -4.65 8.80
CA LYS A 161 11.25 -4.31 10.02
C LYS A 161 10.63 -3.14 10.77
N CYS A 162 10.68 -3.28 12.10
CA CYS A 162 10.46 -2.23 13.07
C CYS A 162 11.64 -2.25 14.06
N ASP A 163 12.26 -1.10 14.32
CA ASP A 163 13.47 -0.98 15.16
C ASP A 163 14.58 -2.00 14.78
N GLY A 164 14.78 -2.21 13.48
CA GLY A 164 15.81 -3.11 12.94
C GLY A 164 15.48 -4.59 13.00
N HIS A 165 14.33 -5.00 13.52
CA HIS A 165 13.88 -6.36 13.70
C HIS A 165 12.64 -6.70 12.86
N ILE A 166 12.54 -7.94 12.38
CA ILE A 166 11.40 -8.43 11.62
C ILE A 166 10.28 -8.84 12.59
N TYR A 167 9.11 -8.20 12.47
CA TYR A 167 7.91 -8.53 13.26
C TYR A 167 6.74 -8.98 12.41
N SER A 168 6.81 -8.77 11.10
CA SER A 168 5.70 -9.10 10.22
C SER A 168 6.15 -9.90 9.00
N ILE A 169 5.19 -10.55 8.36
CA ILE A 169 5.36 -11.26 7.09
C ILE A 169 4.86 -10.33 5.99
N PRO A 170 5.67 -10.06 4.97
CA PRO A 170 5.26 -9.19 3.87
C PRO A 170 3.98 -9.65 3.19
N SER A 171 3.21 -8.72 2.66
CA SER A 171 2.01 -8.99 1.88
C SER A 171 2.04 -8.24 0.56
N ALA A 172 1.18 -8.63 -0.38
CA ALA A 172 1.02 -7.94 -1.65
C ALA A 172 0.38 -6.54 -1.50
N LEU A 173 -0.22 -6.26 -0.33
CA LEU A 173 -0.73 -4.93 0.03
C LEU A 173 0.38 -3.91 0.30
N ALA A 174 1.59 -4.37 0.52
CA ALA A 174 2.77 -3.50 0.65
C ALA A 174 3.15 -2.89 -0.71
N ASP A 175 2.16 -2.45 -1.47
CA ASP A 175 2.31 -1.92 -2.82
C ASP A 175 2.90 -0.51 -2.76
N ASP A 176 4.21 -0.41 -2.84
CA ASP A 176 4.95 0.83 -2.92
C ASP A 176 5.56 0.95 -4.33
N ASN A 177 4.69 1.05 -5.29
CA ASN A 177 5.06 1.22 -6.70
C ASN A 177 5.56 2.64 -6.92
N GLY A 178 6.83 2.85 -6.90
CA GLY A 178 7.53 4.12 -7.09
C GLY A 178 6.90 5.13 -8.07
N VAL A 179 7.64 6.16 -8.39
CA VAL A 179 7.21 7.20 -9.35
C VAL A 179 7.68 6.84 -10.74
N TYR A 180 6.84 7.09 -11.74
CA TYR A 180 7.21 6.96 -13.15
C TYR A 180 6.74 8.14 -13.98
N ALA A 181 7.47 8.43 -15.07
CA ALA A 181 7.08 9.40 -16.09
C ALA A 181 6.75 8.69 -17.39
N ALA A 182 5.58 8.99 -17.95
CA ALA A 182 5.14 8.55 -19.26
C ALA A 182 5.37 9.69 -20.28
N PHE A 183 6.17 9.42 -21.30
CA PHE A 183 6.57 10.35 -22.35
C PHE A 183 5.87 10.00 -23.66
N ASN A 184 5.20 10.98 -24.26
CA ASN A 184 4.49 10.80 -25.51
C ASN A 184 5.43 10.97 -26.72
N LYS A 185 5.73 9.86 -27.41
CA LYS A 185 6.61 9.79 -28.59
C LYS A 185 6.05 10.49 -29.82
N ASP A 186 4.76 10.81 -29.86
CA ASP A 186 4.20 11.62 -30.94
C ASP A 186 4.73 13.05 -30.92
N TYR A 187 5.28 13.50 -29.79
CA TYR A 187 5.82 14.86 -29.59
C TYR A 187 7.29 14.86 -29.20
N LEU A 188 7.85 13.75 -28.73
CA LEU A 188 9.21 13.66 -28.20
C LEU A 188 10.01 12.57 -28.93
N SER A 189 11.26 12.87 -29.25
CA SER A 189 12.18 11.85 -29.77
C SER A 189 12.76 10.98 -28.65
N ASP A 190 13.18 9.78 -29.00
CA ASP A 190 13.83 8.87 -28.04
C ASP A 190 15.10 9.49 -27.39
N ASP A 191 15.86 10.32 -28.11
CA ASP A 191 17.02 11.04 -27.57
C ASP A 191 16.63 12.00 -26.44
N VAL A 192 15.55 12.75 -26.61
CA VAL A 192 15.01 13.66 -25.59
C VAL A 192 14.54 12.86 -24.38
N ILE A 193 13.76 11.81 -24.61
CA ILE A 193 13.26 10.94 -23.54
C ILE A 193 14.43 10.29 -22.77
N ASN A 194 15.46 9.84 -23.48
CA ASN A 194 16.63 9.20 -22.86
C ASN A 194 17.55 10.19 -22.14
N SER A 195 17.44 11.48 -22.38
CA SER A 195 18.18 12.52 -21.67
C SER A 195 17.56 12.93 -20.33
N TRP A 196 16.35 12.45 -20.02
CA TRP A 196 15.73 12.75 -18.74
C TRP A 196 16.51 12.13 -17.57
N ASP A 197 16.79 12.93 -16.56
CA ASP A 197 17.64 12.62 -15.41
C ASP A 197 16.87 12.12 -14.18
N GLY A 198 15.55 11.89 -14.31
CA GLY A 198 14.68 11.47 -13.19
C GLY A 198 14.10 12.63 -12.40
N SER A 199 14.51 13.87 -12.65
CA SER A 199 14.09 15.03 -11.87
C SER A 199 12.85 15.74 -12.45
N ILE A 200 12.14 16.49 -11.59
CA ILE A 200 11.04 17.37 -12.02
C ILE A 200 11.55 18.53 -12.88
N ASP A 201 12.76 19.06 -12.61
CA ASP A 201 13.37 20.09 -13.45
C ASP A 201 13.68 19.54 -14.85
N GLY A 202 14.16 18.31 -14.97
CA GLY A 202 14.34 17.63 -16.25
C GLY A 202 13.05 17.53 -17.05
N ILE A 203 11.91 17.21 -16.42
CA ILE A 203 10.59 17.29 -17.08
C ILE A 203 10.30 18.71 -17.54
N TYR A 204 10.49 19.71 -16.70
CA TYR A 204 10.25 21.10 -17.06
C TYR A 204 11.10 21.56 -18.25
N GLN A 205 12.38 21.18 -18.33
CA GLN A 205 13.22 21.49 -19.49
C GLN A 205 12.72 20.84 -20.78
N ILE A 206 12.24 19.57 -20.70
CA ILE A 206 11.62 18.88 -21.83
C ILE A 206 10.37 19.61 -22.31
N LEU A 207 9.50 20.02 -21.39
CA LEU A 207 8.29 20.77 -21.71
C LEU A 207 8.62 22.11 -22.40
N LYS A 208 9.60 22.85 -21.90
CA LYS A 208 10.05 24.13 -22.50
C LYS A 208 10.64 23.98 -23.90
N ALA A 209 11.33 22.86 -24.13
CA ALA A 209 11.92 22.57 -25.44
C ALA A 209 10.89 22.05 -26.46
N SER A 210 9.69 21.71 -26.02
CA SER A 210 8.62 21.22 -26.88
C SER A 210 7.87 22.40 -27.58
N GLU A 211 7.27 22.11 -28.74
CA GLU A 211 6.40 23.06 -29.47
C GLU A 211 4.91 22.88 -29.09
N TRP A 212 4.63 22.52 -27.86
CA TRP A 212 3.27 22.21 -27.41
C TRP A 212 2.41 23.47 -27.24
N ASP A 213 1.16 23.39 -27.69
CA ASP A 213 0.17 24.45 -27.52
C ASP A 213 -0.66 24.23 -26.25
N ASN A 214 -0.21 24.80 -25.13
CA ASN A 214 -0.88 24.74 -23.84
C ASN A 214 -2.32 25.28 -23.82
N SER A 215 -2.77 25.96 -24.91
CA SER A 215 -4.15 26.43 -25.00
C SER A 215 -5.16 25.29 -25.21
N LYS A 216 -4.71 24.13 -25.65
CA LYS A 216 -5.56 22.95 -25.87
C LYS A 216 -5.67 22.08 -24.65
N ALA A 217 -4.53 21.77 -24.06
CA ALA A 217 -4.41 21.02 -22.81
C ALA A 217 -3.05 21.35 -22.19
N PRO A 218 -2.87 21.27 -20.87
CA PRO A 218 -1.56 21.33 -20.24
C PRO A 218 -0.65 20.25 -20.79
N GLY A 219 0.59 20.60 -21.16
CA GLY A 219 1.56 19.64 -21.67
C GLY A 219 2.03 18.64 -20.62
N PHE A 220 1.86 18.98 -19.36
CA PHE A 220 2.19 18.15 -18.21
C PHE A 220 0.93 17.69 -17.49
N GLN A 221 0.81 16.39 -17.29
CA GLN A 221 -0.25 15.79 -16.49
C GLN A 221 0.34 15.22 -15.20
N TYR A 222 -0.12 15.74 -14.06
CA TYR A 222 0.39 15.37 -12.74
C TYR A 222 -0.64 14.47 -12.05
N LEU A 223 -0.28 13.18 -11.84
CA LEU A 223 -1.16 12.17 -11.28
C LEU A 223 -0.60 11.55 -9.98
N ILE A 224 0.44 12.15 -9.42
CA ILE A 224 0.98 11.69 -8.14
C ILE A 224 0.04 12.06 -7.01
N ASN A 225 -0.11 11.13 -6.08
CA ASN A 225 -0.92 11.27 -4.90
C ASN A 225 -0.05 11.35 -3.64
N GLY A 226 -0.33 12.29 -2.75
CA GLY A 226 0.36 12.43 -1.47
C GLY A 226 1.86 12.69 -1.61
N TYR A 227 2.64 12.13 -0.69
CA TYR A 227 4.08 12.36 -0.56
C TYR A 227 4.97 11.41 -1.40
N VAL A 228 4.38 10.63 -2.30
CA VAL A 228 5.09 9.62 -3.12
C VAL A 228 6.16 10.24 -4.02
N PHE A 229 6.06 11.54 -4.31
CA PHE A 229 7.10 12.28 -5.05
C PHE A 229 8.48 12.28 -4.35
N GLY A 230 8.57 11.80 -3.12
CA GLY A 230 9.81 11.75 -2.35
C GLY A 230 10.97 11.11 -3.10
N ASP A 231 10.71 10.05 -3.88
CA ASP A 231 11.72 9.42 -4.73
C ASP A 231 12.35 10.39 -5.75
N MET A 232 11.56 11.31 -6.32
CA MET A 232 12.08 12.30 -7.27
C MET A 232 13.03 13.30 -6.65
N ILE A 233 12.96 13.51 -5.36
CA ILE A 233 13.82 14.43 -4.62
C ILE A 233 14.82 13.72 -3.71
N GLY A 234 14.84 12.38 -3.73
CA GLY A 234 15.77 11.57 -2.94
C GLY A 234 15.56 11.72 -1.44
N CYS A 235 14.30 11.76 -1.00
CA CYS A 235 13.94 11.75 0.40
C CYS A 235 12.56 11.14 0.65
N GLU A 236 12.33 10.68 1.87
CA GLU A 236 11.04 10.24 2.37
C GLU A 236 10.36 11.38 3.15
N ILE A 237 9.10 11.66 2.84
CA ILE A 237 8.30 12.61 3.61
C ILE A 237 7.29 11.81 4.44
N ARG A 238 7.52 11.72 5.73
CA ARG A 238 6.57 11.06 6.65
C ARG A 238 6.58 11.72 8.02
N ASN A 239 5.50 11.58 8.73
CA ASN A 239 5.34 12.13 10.08
C ASN A 239 5.71 13.63 10.15
N GLY A 240 5.39 14.40 9.10
CA GLY A 240 5.66 15.84 9.05
C GLY A 240 7.14 16.21 8.85
N LEU A 241 8.02 15.27 8.60
CA LEU A 241 9.47 15.44 8.44
C LEU A 241 9.97 14.94 7.10
N CYS A 242 11.11 15.47 6.67
CA CYS A 242 11.86 15.03 5.49
C CYS A 242 13.09 14.22 5.95
N PHE A 243 13.18 12.98 5.48
CA PHE A 243 14.29 12.05 5.72
C PHE A 243 15.14 11.99 4.45
N ASP A 244 16.24 12.72 4.42
CA ASP A 244 17.12 12.85 3.25
C ASP A 244 18.01 11.61 3.10
N TYR A 245 17.90 10.90 1.98
CA TYR A 245 18.61 9.65 1.72
C TYR A 245 20.11 9.84 1.52
N ASP A 246 20.53 10.99 0.95
CA ASP A 246 21.93 11.25 0.63
C ASP A 246 22.74 11.63 1.87
N THR A 247 22.15 12.47 2.73
CA THR A 247 22.81 12.99 3.92
C THR A 247 22.50 12.18 5.17
N MET A 248 21.48 11.31 5.11
CA MET A 248 20.92 10.58 6.25
C MET A 248 20.52 11.55 7.40
N SER A 249 20.02 12.72 7.02
CA SER A 249 19.54 13.73 7.97
C SER A 249 18.02 13.76 8.04
N VAL A 250 17.50 14.23 9.17
CA VAL A 250 16.07 14.52 9.37
C VAL A 250 15.89 16.03 9.39
N GLU A 251 14.96 16.53 8.57
CA GLU A 251 14.78 17.97 8.33
C GLU A 251 13.30 18.37 8.42
N ASN A 252 13.07 19.65 8.71
CA ASN A 252 11.77 20.26 8.42
C ASN A 252 11.59 20.32 6.89
N PRO A 253 10.52 19.75 6.31
CA PRO A 253 10.32 19.74 4.87
C PRO A 253 10.41 21.14 4.23
N LEU A 254 9.86 22.17 4.92
CA LEU A 254 9.87 23.54 4.41
C LEU A 254 11.25 24.23 4.51
N GLU A 255 12.22 23.58 5.13
CA GLU A 255 13.63 24.02 5.17
C GLU A 255 14.51 23.16 4.28
N SER A 256 14.04 21.98 3.87
CA SER A 256 14.74 21.13 2.90
C SER A 256 14.86 21.85 1.55
N GLN A 257 16.10 21.98 1.07
CA GLN A 257 16.36 22.58 -0.23
C GLN A 257 15.72 21.74 -1.34
N LYS A 258 15.84 20.41 -1.29
CA LYS A 258 15.27 19.48 -2.27
C LYS A 258 13.76 19.66 -2.40
N PHE A 259 13.06 19.66 -1.28
CA PHE A 259 11.61 19.81 -1.26
C PHE A 259 11.15 21.20 -1.74
N THR A 260 11.79 22.28 -1.27
CA THR A 260 11.42 23.64 -1.65
C THR A 260 11.74 23.94 -3.12
N GLU A 261 12.82 23.40 -3.69
CA GLU A 261 13.13 23.50 -5.11
C GLU A 261 12.11 22.75 -5.97
N TYR A 262 11.72 21.55 -5.56
CA TYR A 262 10.65 20.78 -6.23
C TYR A 262 9.36 21.60 -6.35
N LEU A 263 8.91 22.22 -5.25
CA LEU A 263 7.72 23.08 -5.24
C LEU A 263 7.85 24.28 -6.17
N LYS A 264 9.03 24.92 -6.20
CA LYS A 264 9.28 26.08 -7.07
C LYS A 264 9.24 25.73 -8.55
N VAL A 265 9.71 24.55 -8.92
CA VAL A 265 9.63 24.08 -10.30
C VAL A 265 8.17 23.83 -10.70
N LEU A 266 7.37 23.19 -9.85
CA LEU A 266 5.94 23.00 -10.11
C LEU A 266 5.19 24.34 -10.25
N ASP A 267 5.48 25.30 -9.35
CA ASP A 267 4.91 26.66 -9.43
C ASP A 267 5.30 27.40 -10.72
N GLN A 268 6.54 27.21 -11.18
CA GLN A 268 7.00 27.76 -12.45
C GLN A 268 6.32 27.09 -13.65
N MET A 269 6.16 25.75 -13.62
CA MET A 269 5.41 25.02 -14.67
C MET A 269 3.98 25.55 -14.79
N LYS A 270 3.35 25.87 -13.66
CA LYS A 270 2.03 26.48 -13.63
C LYS A 270 2.02 27.86 -14.24
N LYS A 271 2.94 28.75 -13.83
CA LYS A 271 3.06 30.11 -14.38
C LYS A 271 3.25 30.09 -15.88
N ASP A 272 3.96 29.11 -16.41
CA ASP A 272 4.21 28.92 -17.82
C ASP A 272 3.08 28.16 -18.56
N GLY A 273 2.03 27.73 -17.84
CA GLY A 273 0.85 27.11 -18.42
C GLY A 273 1.00 25.60 -18.72
N TYR A 274 2.09 24.96 -18.29
CA TYR A 274 2.29 23.52 -18.46
C TYR A 274 1.51 22.68 -17.45
N LEU A 275 1.23 23.23 -16.28
CA LEU A 275 0.42 22.65 -15.22
C LEU A 275 -0.79 23.55 -14.98
N LYS A 276 -1.96 22.98 -14.82
CA LYS A 276 -3.21 23.72 -14.62
C LYS A 276 -3.75 23.46 -13.22
N ASP A 277 -4.35 24.49 -12.62
CA ASP A 277 -5.13 24.31 -11.39
C ASP A 277 -6.37 23.48 -11.66
N ASP A 278 -6.90 22.89 -10.62
CA ASP A 278 -8.23 22.32 -10.66
C ASP A 278 -9.32 23.40 -10.85
N GLU A 279 -10.58 22.98 -11.01
CA GLU A 279 -11.71 23.89 -11.21
C GLU A 279 -11.94 24.83 -10.02
N THR A 280 -11.37 24.55 -8.84
CA THR A 280 -11.50 25.40 -7.65
C THR A 280 -10.48 26.53 -7.63
N GLY A 281 -9.48 26.49 -8.52
CA GLY A 281 -8.37 27.44 -8.55
C GLY A 281 -7.38 27.24 -7.40
N GLU A 282 -7.55 26.20 -6.62
CA GLU A 282 -6.62 25.77 -5.58
C GLU A 282 -5.65 24.76 -6.17
N ILE A 283 -4.36 25.12 -6.18
CA ILE A 283 -3.34 24.13 -6.52
C ILE A 283 -3.11 23.28 -5.31
N THR A 284 -3.46 22.06 -5.44
CA THR A 284 -3.06 21.01 -4.55
C THR A 284 -1.85 20.32 -5.16
N TYR A 285 -0.65 20.86 -5.02
CA TYR A 285 0.59 20.28 -5.59
C TYR A 285 0.88 18.85 -5.11
N LEU A 286 0.17 18.39 -4.09
CA LEU A 286 0.58 17.21 -3.35
C LEU A 286 -0.59 16.36 -2.86
N ASN A 287 -1.85 16.76 -3.13
CA ASN A 287 -3.04 16.00 -2.74
C ASN A 287 -3.98 15.73 -3.90
N ASN A 288 -4.06 14.47 -4.35
CA ASN A 288 -5.18 13.86 -5.07
C ASN A 288 -5.73 14.54 -6.34
N ILE A 289 -5.03 15.44 -6.98
CA ILE A 289 -5.63 16.18 -8.09
C ILE A 289 -5.82 15.29 -9.32
N GLY A 290 -4.80 14.49 -9.63
CA GLY A 290 -4.77 13.79 -10.90
C GLY A 290 -5.73 12.63 -10.98
N LEU A 291 -5.81 11.80 -9.93
CA LEU A 291 -6.55 10.54 -9.95
C LEU A 291 -8.07 10.72 -9.94
N ASN A 292 -8.58 11.87 -9.46
CA ASN A 292 -10.00 12.16 -9.41
C ASN A 292 -10.44 13.28 -10.36
N ASN A 293 -9.52 13.81 -11.19
CA ASN A 293 -9.83 14.88 -12.12
C ASN A 293 -10.15 14.30 -13.50
N GLU A 294 -11.44 14.32 -13.85
CA GLU A 294 -11.92 13.81 -15.14
C GLU A 294 -11.22 14.46 -16.34
N GLU A 295 -10.85 15.75 -16.27
CA GLU A 295 -10.12 16.46 -17.35
C GLU A 295 -8.72 15.88 -17.54
N ILE A 296 -7.98 15.64 -16.44
CA ILE A 296 -6.63 15.04 -16.49
C ILE A 296 -6.69 13.62 -17.04
N LEU A 297 -7.59 12.79 -16.51
CA LEU A 297 -7.79 11.41 -16.98
C LEU A 297 -8.19 11.39 -18.47
N GLN A 298 -9.04 12.31 -18.90
CA GLN A 298 -9.43 12.43 -20.30
C GLN A 298 -8.27 12.86 -21.20
N ASN A 299 -7.39 13.75 -20.73
CA ASN A 299 -6.18 14.16 -21.45
C ASN A 299 -5.23 12.98 -21.62
N VAL A 300 -4.99 12.21 -20.56
CA VAL A 300 -4.16 10.99 -20.58
C VAL A 300 -4.75 9.97 -21.56
N LYS A 301 -6.02 9.65 -21.43
CA LYS A 301 -6.74 8.71 -22.26
C LYS A 301 -6.67 9.04 -23.77
N SER A 302 -6.76 10.35 -24.07
CA SER A 302 -6.73 10.89 -25.42
C SER A 302 -5.32 11.14 -25.97
N GLY A 303 -4.27 10.92 -25.18
CA GLY A 303 -2.89 11.24 -25.56
C GLY A 303 -2.60 12.73 -25.66
N ASN A 304 -3.39 13.59 -25.02
CA ASN A 304 -3.25 15.04 -25.02
C ASN A 304 -2.27 15.51 -23.93
N PHE A 305 -1.04 15.04 -23.98
CA PHE A 305 0.05 15.42 -23.07
C PHE A 305 1.40 15.19 -23.73
N ILE A 306 2.43 15.84 -23.20
CA ILE A 306 3.83 15.59 -23.55
C ILE A 306 4.44 14.61 -22.53
N VAL A 307 4.27 14.92 -21.23
CA VAL A 307 4.74 14.11 -20.11
C VAL A 307 3.60 13.95 -19.10
N ALA A 308 3.39 12.75 -18.63
CA ALA A 308 2.54 12.47 -17.48
C ALA A 308 3.42 11.88 -16.36
N LEU A 309 3.28 12.38 -15.15
CA LEU A 309 3.97 11.90 -13.96
C LEU A 309 2.96 11.18 -13.08
N SER A 310 3.20 9.93 -12.77
CA SER A 310 2.29 9.10 -11.99
C SER A 310 3.05 8.22 -11.01
N SER A 311 2.33 7.56 -10.12
CA SER A 311 2.88 6.61 -9.16
C SER A 311 2.04 5.33 -9.13
N GLY A 312 2.59 4.27 -8.61
CA GLY A 312 1.92 3.00 -8.55
C GLY A 312 2.04 2.16 -9.84
N GLU A 313 1.08 1.28 -10.07
CA GLU A 313 1.03 0.46 -11.28
C GLU A 313 0.95 1.32 -12.54
N ILE A 314 1.62 0.87 -13.59
CA ILE A 314 1.61 1.57 -14.88
C ILE A 314 0.21 1.45 -15.50
N ASP A 315 -0.52 2.56 -15.48
CA ASP A 315 -1.87 2.66 -16.06
C ASP A 315 -1.92 2.14 -17.51
N GLU A 316 -2.98 1.43 -17.89
CA GLU A 316 -3.19 0.87 -19.23
C GLU A 316 -3.06 1.92 -20.35
N ASN A 317 -3.39 3.18 -20.07
CA ASN A 317 -3.25 4.27 -21.02
C ASN A 317 -1.79 4.62 -21.34
N PHE A 318 -0.85 4.22 -20.49
CA PHE A 318 0.59 4.37 -20.72
C PHE A 318 1.23 3.12 -21.34
N GLN A 319 0.52 2.01 -21.47
CA GLN A 319 0.99 0.77 -22.10
C GLN A 319 0.80 0.76 -23.64
N LYS A 320 0.85 1.94 -24.28
CA LYS A 320 0.69 2.11 -25.74
C LYS A 320 2.04 2.23 -26.43
N ASP A 321 2.16 1.77 -27.68
CA ASP A 321 3.40 1.80 -28.47
C ASP A 321 4.03 3.19 -28.63
N ASN A 322 3.21 4.23 -28.64
CA ASN A 322 3.64 5.62 -28.73
C ASN A 322 3.93 6.29 -27.39
N ILE A 323 3.91 5.55 -26.29
CA ILE A 323 4.27 6.03 -24.96
C ILE A 323 5.54 5.31 -24.50
N ALA A 324 6.51 6.06 -23.99
CA ALA A 324 7.66 5.52 -23.30
C ALA A 324 7.52 5.78 -21.81
N VAL A 325 7.57 4.73 -21.00
CA VAL A 325 7.56 4.85 -19.53
C VAL A 325 8.99 4.74 -19.01
N LYS A 326 9.33 5.61 -18.07
CA LYS A 326 10.59 5.57 -17.30
C LYS A 326 10.28 5.71 -15.83
N THR A 327 10.83 4.82 -15.03
CA THR A 327 10.72 4.83 -13.57
C THR A 327 11.82 5.72 -12.97
N VAL A 328 11.49 6.41 -11.90
CA VAL A 328 12.47 7.04 -11.00
C VAL A 328 13.08 5.96 -10.12
N GLU A 329 14.32 6.17 -9.64
CA GLU A 329 14.89 5.29 -8.63
C GLU A 329 13.98 5.27 -7.40
N HIS A 330 13.53 4.08 -7.03
CA HIS A 330 12.58 3.88 -5.96
C HIS A 330 13.26 3.33 -4.71
N TYR A 331 12.87 3.83 -3.53
CA TYR A 331 13.38 3.40 -2.25
C TYR A 331 12.27 2.78 -1.41
N LEU A 332 12.46 1.52 -1.04
CA LEU A 332 11.56 0.82 -0.14
C LEU A 332 11.63 1.42 1.27
N THR A 333 10.48 1.69 1.84
CA THR A 333 10.32 2.22 3.19
C THR A 333 9.67 1.17 4.12
N SER A 334 9.69 1.37 5.43
CA SER A 334 9.08 0.42 6.37
C SER A 334 7.57 0.33 6.18
N ARG A 335 7.05 -0.90 6.09
CA ARG A 335 5.63 -1.23 5.88
C ARG A 335 5.20 -2.39 6.78
N VAL A 336 5.06 -2.15 8.06
CA VAL A 336 4.61 -3.16 9.03
C VAL A 336 3.08 -3.27 9.06
N ASN A 337 2.38 -2.19 8.75
CA ASN A 337 0.94 -2.17 8.53
C ASN A 337 0.59 -2.92 7.23
N ALA A 338 -0.64 -3.41 7.14
CA ALA A 338 -1.12 -4.24 6.03
C ALA A 338 -0.32 -5.56 5.84
N SER A 339 0.27 -6.09 6.92
CA SER A 339 1.05 -7.32 6.93
C SER A 339 0.47 -8.33 7.95
N ILE A 340 1.09 -9.49 8.05
CA ILE A 340 0.66 -10.54 8.97
C ILE A 340 1.70 -10.69 10.08
N GLY A 341 1.26 -10.74 11.33
CA GLY A 341 2.09 -11.02 12.49
C GLY A 341 1.74 -12.33 13.17
N ILE A 342 2.72 -12.91 13.87
CA ILE A 342 2.51 -14.04 14.78
C ILE A 342 2.34 -13.48 16.19
N ALA A 343 1.32 -13.94 16.91
CA ALA A 343 1.10 -13.51 18.27
C ALA A 343 2.26 -13.93 19.19
N LYS A 344 2.68 -13.03 20.07
CA LYS A 344 3.81 -13.25 21.01
C LYS A 344 3.64 -14.49 21.88
N ASN A 345 2.41 -14.78 22.26
CA ASN A 345 2.06 -15.88 23.16
C ASN A 345 1.60 -17.17 22.45
N THR A 346 1.88 -17.28 21.14
CA THR A 346 1.66 -18.53 20.38
C THR A 346 2.47 -19.68 21.00
N GLU A 347 1.80 -20.78 21.37
CA GLU A 347 2.43 -21.90 22.06
C GLU A 347 3.33 -22.75 21.14
N ASP A 348 2.96 -22.89 19.86
CA ASP A 348 3.67 -23.73 18.88
C ASP A 348 4.05 -22.92 17.64
N VAL A 349 5.03 -22.04 17.83
CA VAL A 349 5.53 -21.15 16.78
C VAL A 349 6.07 -21.91 15.57
N ASP A 350 6.72 -23.05 15.78
CA ASP A 350 7.32 -23.84 14.70
C ASP A 350 6.23 -24.37 13.74
N THR A 351 5.10 -24.87 14.27
CA THR A 351 3.94 -25.29 13.47
C THR A 351 3.30 -24.10 12.72
N VAL A 352 3.16 -22.95 13.38
CA VAL A 352 2.60 -21.75 12.73
C VAL A 352 3.49 -21.25 11.59
N VAL A 353 4.80 -21.27 11.78
CA VAL A 353 5.77 -20.86 10.74
C VAL A 353 5.79 -21.86 9.58
N GLU A 354 5.71 -23.17 9.84
CA GLU A 354 5.56 -24.18 8.79
C GLU A 354 4.28 -23.93 7.98
N PHE A 355 3.15 -23.70 8.66
CA PHE A 355 1.87 -23.38 8.04
C PHE A 355 1.95 -22.13 7.14
N LEU A 356 2.55 -21.05 7.63
CA LEU A 356 2.72 -19.83 6.85
C LEU A 356 3.70 -20.03 5.67
N GLY A 357 4.77 -20.79 5.89
CA GLY A 357 5.67 -21.20 4.81
C GLY A 357 4.97 -21.99 3.71
N LEU A 358 4.03 -22.85 4.08
CA LEU A 358 3.20 -23.59 3.14
C LEU A 358 2.24 -22.66 2.38
N LEU A 359 1.57 -21.77 3.09
CA LEU A 359 0.59 -20.86 2.53
C LEU A 359 1.20 -19.84 1.54
N TYR A 360 2.39 -19.34 1.84
CA TYR A 360 3.10 -18.40 0.98
C TYR A 360 4.04 -19.06 -0.03
N GLY A 361 4.53 -20.25 0.24
CA GLY A 361 5.46 -20.97 -0.64
C GLY A 361 4.76 -21.78 -1.74
N ASP A 362 3.58 -22.35 -1.47
CA ASP A 362 2.82 -23.18 -2.41
C ASP A 362 1.47 -22.56 -2.74
N GLY A 363 1.35 -21.98 -3.96
CA GLY A 363 0.12 -21.35 -4.45
C GLY A 363 -1.12 -22.23 -4.38
N LYS A 364 -0.98 -23.56 -4.44
CA LYS A 364 -2.08 -24.52 -4.31
C LYS A 364 -2.93 -24.26 -3.07
N TYR A 365 -2.29 -24.00 -1.92
CA TYR A 365 -3.03 -23.83 -0.66
C TYR A 365 -3.71 -22.47 -0.58
N ALA A 366 -3.03 -21.42 -1.02
CA ALA A 366 -3.63 -20.10 -1.12
C ALA A 366 -4.81 -20.09 -2.11
N ASP A 367 -4.65 -20.71 -3.29
CA ASP A 367 -5.73 -20.84 -4.29
C ASP A 367 -6.95 -21.59 -3.73
N ILE A 368 -6.75 -22.70 -2.99
CA ILE A 368 -7.87 -23.44 -2.39
C ILE A 368 -8.61 -22.56 -1.37
N LEU A 369 -7.87 -21.80 -0.58
CA LEU A 369 -8.46 -20.93 0.44
C LEU A 369 -9.31 -19.83 -0.20
N LEU A 370 -8.89 -19.32 -1.35
CA LEU A 370 -9.53 -18.21 -2.02
C LEU A 370 -10.58 -18.64 -3.04
N TYR A 371 -10.27 -19.61 -3.88
CA TYR A 371 -11.10 -20.00 -5.03
C TYR A 371 -11.77 -21.36 -4.89
N GLY A 372 -11.38 -22.18 -3.87
CA GLY A 372 -11.82 -23.53 -3.74
C GLY A 372 -10.97 -24.50 -4.56
N GLN A 373 -11.57 -25.60 -5.02
CA GLN A 373 -10.86 -26.68 -5.71
C GLN A 373 -10.82 -26.45 -7.21
N ASN A 374 -9.61 -26.42 -7.79
CA ASN A 374 -9.43 -26.31 -9.24
C ASN A 374 -10.13 -27.46 -9.97
N GLY A 375 -10.89 -27.11 -11.01
CA GLY A 375 -11.70 -28.03 -11.81
C GLY A 375 -13.09 -28.33 -11.25
N ALA A 376 -13.37 -27.93 -10.00
CA ALA A 376 -14.68 -28.07 -9.34
C ALA A 376 -15.34 -26.71 -9.08
N ASP A 377 -14.62 -25.79 -8.45
CA ASP A 377 -15.12 -24.49 -8.04
C ASP A 377 -14.60 -23.37 -8.98
N TYR A 378 -13.37 -23.49 -9.44
CA TYR A 378 -12.78 -22.60 -10.44
C TYR A 378 -11.95 -23.39 -11.45
N LYS A 379 -11.44 -22.73 -12.49
CA LYS A 379 -10.43 -23.28 -13.41
C LYS A 379 -9.41 -22.22 -13.78
N VAL A 380 -8.23 -22.63 -14.24
CA VAL A 380 -7.20 -21.73 -14.75
C VAL A 380 -7.21 -21.77 -16.27
N VAL A 381 -7.34 -20.62 -16.91
CA VAL A 381 -7.26 -20.44 -18.36
C VAL A 381 -6.18 -19.38 -18.64
N ASP A 382 -5.17 -19.74 -19.41
CA ASP A 382 -4.05 -18.87 -19.78
C ASP A 382 -3.35 -18.20 -18.57
N GLY A 383 -3.29 -18.92 -17.43
CA GLY A 383 -2.66 -18.42 -16.19
C GLY A 383 -3.59 -17.61 -15.27
N VAL A 384 -4.85 -17.40 -15.64
CA VAL A 384 -5.83 -16.62 -14.91
C VAL A 384 -6.90 -17.52 -14.30
N ALA A 385 -7.25 -17.31 -13.02
CA ALA A 385 -8.37 -17.99 -12.38
C ALA A 385 -9.71 -17.44 -12.88
N CYS A 386 -10.59 -18.31 -13.26
CA CYS A 386 -11.94 -17.95 -13.75
C CYS A 386 -12.97 -18.99 -13.28
N ASN A 387 -14.25 -18.67 -13.44
CA ASN A 387 -15.35 -19.59 -13.21
C ASN A 387 -15.22 -20.87 -14.06
N THR A 388 -15.82 -21.97 -13.60
CA THR A 388 -15.76 -23.26 -14.30
C THR A 388 -16.32 -23.22 -15.72
N ASP A 389 -17.22 -22.29 -16.04
CA ASP A 389 -17.73 -22.03 -17.39
C ASP A 389 -16.79 -21.15 -18.25
N GLY A 390 -15.77 -20.53 -17.64
CA GLY A 390 -14.78 -19.69 -18.29
C GLY A 390 -15.13 -18.21 -18.31
N THR A 391 -16.15 -17.82 -17.56
CA THR A 391 -16.42 -16.41 -17.30
C THR A 391 -15.49 -15.90 -16.19
N ASP A 392 -15.30 -14.59 -16.14
CA ASP A 392 -14.48 -13.96 -15.11
C ASP A 392 -15.03 -14.25 -13.70
N LEU A 393 -14.15 -14.46 -12.74
CA LEU A 393 -14.56 -14.47 -11.34
C LEU A 393 -15.06 -13.06 -11.00
N GLU A 394 -16.25 -12.99 -10.40
CA GLU A 394 -16.76 -11.71 -9.91
C GLU A 394 -15.80 -11.14 -8.88
N ASP A 395 -15.42 -9.91 -9.14
CA ASP A 395 -14.56 -9.14 -8.30
C ASP A 395 -15.34 -8.60 -7.09
N ASP A 396 -15.38 -9.35 -5.99
CA ASP A 396 -15.88 -8.83 -4.71
C ASP A 396 -14.73 -8.10 -4.01
N ASP A 397 -14.66 -6.78 -4.23
CA ASP A 397 -13.57 -5.89 -3.80
C ASP A 397 -13.17 -6.01 -2.32
N LEU A 398 -14.03 -6.55 -1.46
CA LEU A 398 -13.78 -6.69 -0.03
C LEU A 398 -13.17 -8.03 0.36
N SER A 399 -13.54 -9.10 -0.29
CA SER A 399 -12.88 -10.39 -0.10
C SER A 399 -11.43 -10.35 -0.58
N LYS A 400 -11.09 -9.40 -1.45
CA LYS A 400 -9.75 -9.17 -2.01
C LYS A 400 -8.72 -8.60 -1.03
N LEU A 401 -9.10 -7.86 -0.01
CA LEU A 401 -8.14 -7.49 1.05
C LEU A 401 -7.45 -8.72 1.65
N CYS A 402 -8.16 -9.86 1.70
CA CYS A 402 -7.54 -11.13 2.06
C CYS A 402 -6.76 -11.78 0.91
N LEU A 403 -7.16 -11.55 -0.36
CA LEU A 403 -6.44 -12.02 -1.54
C LEU A 403 -5.08 -11.35 -1.67
N ASP A 404 -5.03 -10.06 -1.45
CA ASP A 404 -3.80 -9.28 -1.52
C ASP A 404 -2.78 -9.63 -0.41
N LEU A 405 -3.21 -10.37 0.62
CA LEU A 405 -2.27 -10.97 1.56
C LEU A 405 -1.45 -12.13 0.94
N PHE A 406 -1.94 -12.74 -0.14
CA PHE A 406 -1.32 -13.92 -0.74
C PHE A 406 -0.86 -13.65 -2.17
N ILE A 407 0.41 -13.34 -2.33
CA ILE A 407 1.00 -12.97 -3.62
C ILE A 407 1.15 -14.13 -4.63
N ASN A 408 1.11 -15.36 -4.16
CA ASN A 408 1.37 -16.55 -4.96
C ASN A 408 0.12 -17.24 -5.53
N VAL A 409 -1.05 -16.59 -5.43
CA VAL A 409 -2.29 -17.07 -6.02
C VAL A 409 -2.37 -16.78 -7.52
N TYR A 410 -3.19 -17.54 -8.23
CA TYR A 410 -3.51 -17.19 -9.62
C TYR A 410 -4.21 -15.84 -9.68
N PRO A 411 -3.81 -14.96 -10.61
CA PRO A 411 -4.52 -13.71 -10.82
C PRO A 411 -5.95 -13.99 -11.31
N VAL A 412 -6.86 -13.07 -11.05
CA VAL A 412 -8.21 -13.05 -11.64
C VAL A 412 -8.28 -11.99 -12.72
N THR A 413 -9.23 -12.07 -13.63
CA THR A 413 -9.44 -11.07 -14.68
C THR A 413 -9.92 -9.76 -14.03
N GLY A 414 -9.24 -8.64 -14.28
CA GLY A 414 -9.59 -7.33 -13.79
C GLY A 414 -8.42 -6.36 -13.75
N GLU A 415 -8.68 -5.09 -13.52
CA GLU A 415 -7.71 -3.99 -13.60
C GLU A 415 -6.55 -4.09 -12.58
N ARG A 416 -6.69 -4.90 -11.54
CA ARG A 416 -5.72 -5.06 -10.45
C ARG A 416 -4.74 -6.22 -10.61
N TYR A 417 -4.89 -7.10 -11.61
CA TYR A 417 -4.17 -8.36 -11.63
C TYR A 417 -3.42 -8.57 -12.95
N MET A 418 -2.11 -8.62 -12.87
CA MET A 418 -1.23 -8.93 -14.00
C MET A 418 -1.10 -10.45 -14.18
N GLU A 419 -1.00 -10.92 -15.42
CA GLU A 419 -0.83 -12.35 -15.77
C GLU A 419 0.38 -13.01 -15.09
N ASN A 420 1.40 -12.21 -14.67
CA ASN A 420 2.61 -12.65 -13.98
C ASN A 420 2.80 -11.90 -12.66
N ARG A 421 1.73 -11.64 -11.94
CA ARG A 421 1.74 -10.79 -10.74
C ARG A 421 2.90 -11.03 -9.77
N LYS A 422 3.19 -12.29 -9.44
CA LYS A 422 4.26 -12.64 -8.52
C LYS A 422 5.64 -12.23 -9.04
N ASP A 423 5.95 -12.57 -10.29
CA ASP A 423 7.27 -12.32 -10.87
C ASP A 423 7.49 -10.81 -11.11
N GLU A 424 6.46 -10.09 -11.54
CA GLU A 424 6.52 -8.65 -11.75
C GLU A 424 6.62 -7.90 -10.43
N PHE A 425 5.82 -8.28 -9.45
CA PHE A 425 5.88 -7.77 -8.09
C PHE A 425 7.27 -8.00 -7.47
N PHE A 426 7.80 -9.21 -7.54
CA PHE A 426 9.13 -9.51 -7.00
C PHE A 426 10.25 -8.76 -7.72
N ALA A 427 10.15 -8.61 -9.05
CA ALA A 427 11.13 -7.86 -9.82
C ALA A 427 11.15 -6.37 -9.44
N LEU A 428 10.01 -5.79 -9.08
CA LEU A 428 9.92 -4.42 -8.57
C LEU A 428 10.75 -4.26 -7.30
N TYR A 429 10.57 -5.15 -6.32
CA TYR A 429 11.27 -5.07 -5.04
C TYR A 429 12.76 -5.46 -5.14
N ASP A 430 13.11 -6.41 -6.00
CA ASP A 430 14.51 -6.79 -6.21
C ASP A 430 15.36 -5.66 -6.81
N ASN A 431 14.73 -4.77 -7.59
CA ASN A 431 15.40 -3.65 -8.24
C ASN A 431 15.31 -2.32 -7.46
N ALA A 432 14.48 -2.24 -6.43
CA ALA A 432 14.34 -1.04 -5.62
C ALA A 432 15.52 -0.87 -4.64
N GLY A 433 15.89 0.37 -4.37
CA GLY A 433 16.77 0.72 -3.27
C GLY A 433 16.09 0.44 -1.92
N VAL A 434 16.85 0.38 -0.86
CA VAL A 434 16.30 0.30 0.51
C VAL A 434 16.59 1.62 1.20
N SER A 435 15.57 2.25 1.76
CA SER A 435 15.73 3.51 2.50
C SER A 435 16.78 3.36 3.60
N PRO A 436 17.70 4.32 3.74
CA PRO A 436 18.63 4.33 4.87
C PRO A 436 17.91 4.40 6.24
N PHE A 437 16.65 4.81 6.25
CA PHE A 437 15.81 4.93 7.45
C PHE A 437 14.88 3.74 7.66
N ILE A 438 15.05 2.67 6.89
CA ILE A 438 14.18 1.50 7.00
C ILE A 438 14.22 0.89 8.40
N GLY A 439 13.08 0.58 8.95
CA GLY A 439 12.93 0.06 10.31
C GLY A 439 13.02 1.11 11.42
N PHE A 440 13.38 2.37 11.11
CA PHE A 440 13.33 3.46 12.07
C PHE A 440 11.91 4.05 12.13
N GLU A 441 11.31 4.02 13.31
CA GLU A 441 9.98 4.61 13.54
C GLU A 441 10.07 5.63 14.69
N PRO A 442 9.97 6.93 14.39
CA PRO A 442 10.07 7.95 15.41
C PRO A 442 8.81 8.00 16.29
N ASP A 443 9.00 8.36 17.57
CA ASP A 443 7.90 8.71 18.46
C ASP A 443 7.18 9.96 17.93
N THR A 444 5.87 9.85 17.75
CA THR A 444 4.99 10.86 17.16
C THR A 444 4.17 11.65 18.21
N GLU A 445 4.53 11.61 19.49
CA GLU A 445 3.89 12.47 20.48
C GLU A 445 3.98 13.95 20.03
N ASN A 446 2.87 14.62 19.93
CA ASN A 446 2.71 16.02 19.46
C ASN A 446 2.66 16.23 17.92
N LEU A 447 2.56 15.20 17.13
CA LEU A 447 2.53 15.31 15.67
C LEU A 447 1.25 15.99 15.12
N ASN A 448 0.10 15.86 15.79
CA ASN A 448 -1.21 16.21 15.21
C ASN A 448 -1.32 17.63 14.65
N ASN A 449 -0.81 18.65 15.36
CA ASN A 449 -0.86 20.03 14.86
C ASN A 449 0.09 20.23 13.68
N ILE A 450 1.30 19.68 13.78
CA ILE A 450 2.34 19.77 12.75
C ILE A 450 1.85 19.11 11.44
N SER A 451 1.26 17.92 11.53
CA SER A 451 0.68 17.23 10.37
C SER A 451 -0.45 18.01 9.73
N ASN A 452 -1.34 18.59 10.55
CA ASN A 452 -2.44 19.41 10.05
C ASN A 452 -1.93 20.68 9.35
N ASP A 453 -0.94 21.33 9.92
CA ASP A 453 -0.37 22.57 9.36
C ASP A 453 0.38 22.30 8.06
N LEU A 454 1.12 21.21 8.00
CA LEU A 454 1.79 20.80 6.77
C LEU A 454 0.76 20.38 5.72
N SER A 455 -0.28 19.63 6.09
CA SER A 455 -1.39 19.30 5.20
C SER A 455 -2.12 20.52 4.68
N ASP A 456 -2.40 21.54 5.53
CA ASP A 456 -3.00 22.81 5.13
C ASP A 456 -2.11 23.55 4.12
N PHE A 457 -0.78 23.54 4.33
CA PHE A 457 0.17 24.10 3.37
C PHE A 457 0.14 23.35 2.04
N MET A 458 0.15 22.02 2.09
CA MET A 458 0.13 21.14 0.93
C MET A 458 -1.19 21.22 0.15
N ASN A 459 -2.30 21.56 0.82
CA ASN A 459 -3.63 21.71 0.21
C ASN A 459 -3.82 23.03 -0.56
N GLY A 460 -2.87 23.97 -0.54
CA GLY A 460 -2.92 25.09 -1.43
C GLY A 460 -2.15 26.32 -0.98
N LEU A 461 -1.66 27.05 -1.95
CA LEU A 461 -0.92 28.31 -1.74
C LEU A 461 -1.85 29.51 -1.50
N ASN A 462 -3.18 29.32 -1.54
CA ASN A 462 -4.19 30.35 -1.32
C ASN A 462 -3.93 31.67 -2.10
N GLY A 463 -3.47 31.55 -3.34
CA GLY A 463 -3.17 32.67 -4.22
C GLY A 463 -1.87 33.43 -3.91
N LYS A 464 -1.05 32.92 -2.98
CA LYS A 464 0.29 33.46 -2.69
C LYS A 464 1.34 32.79 -3.57
N SER A 465 2.54 33.37 -3.60
CA SER A 465 3.70 32.69 -4.18
C SER A 465 4.12 31.50 -3.30
N VAL A 466 4.89 30.57 -3.87
CA VAL A 466 5.45 29.43 -3.12
C VAL A 466 6.29 29.95 -1.95
N GLU A 467 7.12 30.97 -2.16
CA GLU A 467 7.98 31.54 -1.12
C GLU A 467 7.18 32.14 0.04
N GLU A 468 6.15 32.97 -0.27
CA GLU A 468 5.28 33.55 0.77
C GLU A 468 4.51 32.48 1.54
N SER A 469 4.12 31.42 0.88
CA SER A 469 3.40 30.32 1.51
C SER A 469 4.31 29.50 2.41
N ILE A 470 5.55 29.21 1.98
CA ILE A 470 6.58 28.54 2.77
C ILE A 470 6.88 29.34 4.05
N GLU A 471 7.13 30.65 3.94
CA GLU A 471 7.44 31.48 5.11
C GLU A 471 6.28 31.49 6.12
N GLY A 472 5.03 31.67 5.63
CA GLY A 472 3.87 31.63 6.52
C GLY A 472 3.62 30.29 7.17
N ALA A 473 3.90 29.18 6.47
CA ALA A 473 3.77 27.84 7.01
C ALA A 473 4.89 27.51 8.03
N LYS A 474 6.13 27.97 7.79
CA LYS A 474 7.24 27.85 8.75
C LYS A 474 6.92 28.54 10.07
N GLU A 475 6.41 29.78 10.04
CA GLU A 475 6.01 30.48 11.27
C GLU A 475 4.97 29.69 12.07
N LYS A 476 4.01 29.06 11.37
CA LYS A 476 2.96 28.27 11.99
C LYS A 476 3.51 26.95 12.58
N LEU A 477 4.30 26.21 11.81
CA LEU A 477 4.94 24.99 12.26
C LEU A 477 5.85 25.23 13.49
N THR A 478 6.63 26.34 13.48
CA THR A 478 7.47 26.70 14.64
C THR A 478 6.62 26.99 15.87
N ALA A 479 5.48 27.70 15.71
CA ALA A 479 4.55 27.99 16.80
C ALA A 479 3.92 26.71 17.40
N ASP A 480 3.71 25.70 16.56
CA ASP A 480 3.12 24.40 16.96
C ASP A 480 4.18 23.37 17.40
N GLY A 481 5.45 23.79 17.52
CA GLY A 481 6.51 23.02 18.18
C GLY A 481 7.39 22.19 17.26
N MET A 482 7.41 22.46 15.95
CA MET A 482 8.23 21.75 14.95
C MET A 482 9.69 21.61 15.38
N ASP A 483 10.31 22.67 15.93
CA ASP A 483 11.73 22.65 16.29
C ASP A 483 12.00 21.59 17.39
N SER A 484 11.12 21.53 18.40
CA SER A 484 11.27 20.57 19.52
C SER A 484 11.03 19.14 19.06
N TYR A 485 10.05 18.96 18.16
CA TYR A 485 9.74 17.66 17.56
C TYR A 485 10.89 17.16 16.69
N LEU A 486 11.40 18.00 15.81
CA LEU A 486 12.54 17.71 14.96
C LEU A 486 13.79 17.32 15.75
N ASP A 487 14.10 18.08 16.82
CA ASP A 487 15.24 17.77 17.71
C ASP A 487 15.05 16.42 18.42
N SER A 488 13.82 16.10 18.85
CA SER A 488 13.50 14.80 19.44
C SER A 488 13.75 13.66 18.46
N VAL A 489 13.22 13.77 17.24
CA VAL A 489 13.37 12.72 16.21
C VAL A 489 14.84 12.58 15.78
N ARG A 490 15.58 13.67 15.67
CA ARG A 490 17.04 13.62 15.40
C ARG A 490 17.81 12.85 16.45
N ASN A 491 17.48 13.07 17.73
CA ASN A 491 18.12 12.34 18.83
C ASN A 491 17.78 10.84 18.76
N GLN A 492 16.52 10.48 18.52
CA GLN A 492 16.11 9.08 18.34
C GLN A 492 16.84 8.44 17.16
N TRP A 493 17.00 9.15 16.04
CA TRP A 493 17.74 8.67 14.88
C TRP A 493 19.23 8.44 15.20
N GLU A 494 19.87 9.34 15.94
CA GLU A 494 21.27 9.15 16.37
C GLU A 494 21.41 7.95 17.32
N GLU A 495 20.43 7.68 18.18
CA GLU A 495 20.39 6.50 19.03
C GLU A 495 20.16 5.21 18.25
N TYR A 496 19.26 5.24 17.26
CA TYR A 496 18.96 4.10 16.39
C TYR A 496 20.18 3.62 15.58
N LYS A 497 21.02 4.53 15.11
CA LYS A 497 22.22 4.21 14.31
C LYS A 497 23.35 3.53 15.11
N GLN A 498 23.29 3.51 16.45
CA GLN A 498 24.33 2.94 17.32
C GLN A 498 24.14 1.46 17.55
#